data_96b4570582aa7d0ab0fb31c4af84d0b0
#
_entry.id   96b4570582aa7d0ab0fb31c4af84d0b0
#
_cell.length_a   1.000
_cell.length_b   1.000
_cell.length_c   1.000
_cell.angle_alpha   90.00
_cell.angle_beta   90.00
_cell.angle_gamma   90.00
#
_symmetry.space_group_name_H-M   'P 1'
#
loop_
_entity.id
_entity.type
_entity.pdbx_description
1 polymer ?
#
loop_
_entity_poly.entity_id
_entity_poly.type
_entity_poly.pdbx_seq_one_letter_code
_entity_poly.pdbx_strand_id
1 'polypeptide(L)'
;IASCLVGSEMCIRDRLWILIGGVFFGAVQDFSAMYASVKNKGRSIGSIIETYIGKTGKKLFLLFCWLFCILVVAAFADVVAGTFNGFLTADDGTVSKITANGAVATTSMLFIIEAVCLGMILRYGKLHKWVNTAIAIVMLVGAVALGMNFPMYLPRTTWHVIIFIYILIASVAPVWSLLQPRDYLNSYLLIFMIIAAIVGVFVANPQCHLEAFTSFNVDGQTLFPILFVTIACGAVSGFHSLVSSGTASKQIKNEKNMLPVSFGAMLMESMLAVIALIAVASFAKGEAAAQGLTTQPQIFAGAIANFLEVIGLPHTLVFTLINLAVSAFALTSLDSVARVGRLSFQEFFLDSDTDEKNMSPFQKVVTNKYFATIITL
;
A
#
# COMPACT_ATOMS: atom_id res chain seq x y z
N ILE A 1 0.18 2.52 10.09
CA ILE A 1 -1.04 3.14 10.65
C ILE A 1 -1.73 2.15 11.60
N ALA A 2 -1.94 0.88 11.20
CA ALA A 2 -2.58 -0.13 12.04
C ALA A 2 -1.94 -0.31 13.42
N SER A 3 -0.62 -0.29 13.47
CA SER A 3 0.15 -0.51 14.68
C SER A 3 0.14 0.66 15.66
N CYS A 4 -0.03 1.89 15.18
CA CYS A 4 -0.16 3.04 16.08
C CYS A 4 -1.48 3.03 16.87
N LEU A 5 -2.49 2.26 16.43
CA LEU A 5 -3.77 2.13 17.11
C LEU A 5 -3.82 1.03 18.16
N VAL A 6 -2.99 0.01 18.03
CA VAL A 6 -2.94 -1.13 18.97
C VAL A 6 -2.00 -0.85 20.15
N GLY A 7 -1.08 0.12 20.02
CA GLY A 7 -0.11 0.44 21.06
C GLY A 7 0.08 1.95 21.21
N SER A 8 -1.00 2.70 21.30
CA SER A 8 -1.03 4.18 21.29
C SER A 8 -0.26 4.90 22.42
N GLU A 9 0.61 4.21 23.14
CA GLU A 9 1.19 4.76 24.35
C GLU A 9 2.73 4.95 24.30
N MET A 10 3.38 4.92 23.11
CA MET A 10 4.85 5.01 23.04
C MET A 10 5.39 5.93 21.93
N CYS A 11 5.07 7.20 21.99
CA CYS A 11 5.35 8.17 20.93
C CYS A 11 6.85 8.36 20.59
N ILE A 12 7.75 8.37 21.58
CA ILE A 12 9.19 8.66 21.33
C ILE A 12 9.91 7.48 20.73
N ARG A 13 9.66 6.26 21.20
CA ARG A 13 10.36 5.05 20.71
C ARG A 13 9.96 4.69 19.29
N ASP A 14 8.65 4.75 19.01
CA ASP A 14 8.12 4.50 17.68
C ASP A 14 8.71 5.48 16.67
N ARG A 15 8.77 6.75 17.05
CA ARG A 15 9.39 7.80 16.24
C ARG A 15 10.88 7.52 15.99
N LEU A 16 11.63 7.18 17.02
CA LEU A 16 13.06 6.85 16.88
C LEU A 16 13.27 5.61 16.02
N TRP A 17 12.44 4.56 16.22
CA TRP A 17 12.52 3.35 15.40
C TRP A 17 12.18 3.63 13.94
N ILE A 18 11.13 4.38 13.65
CA ILE A 18 10.75 4.76 12.29
C ILE A 18 11.86 5.59 11.63
N LEU A 19 12.40 6.61 12.30
CA LEU A 19 13.42 7.48 11.73
C LEU A 19 14.77 6.76 11.54
N ILE A 20 15.29 6.14 12.59
CA ILE A 20 16.59 5.46 12.54
C ILE A 20 16.47 4.20 11.68
N GLY A 21 15.42 3.41 11.88
CA GLY A 21 15.14 2.21 11.10
C GLY A 21 14.96 2.52 9.61
N GLY A 22 14.19 3.55 9.29
CA GLY A 22 13.93 3.94 7.91
C GLY A 22 15.18 4.38 7.15
N VAL A 23 16.05 5.15 7.79
CA VAL A 23 17.30 5.63 7.15
C VAL A 23 18.37 4.54 7.08
N PHE A 24 18.67 3.89 8.22
CA PHE A 24 19.85 3.02 8.33
C PHE A 24 19.56 1.56 7.98
N PHE A 25 18.32 1.11 8.13
CA PHE A 25 17.97 -0.28 7.83
C PHE A 25 17.10 -0.36 6.56
N GLY A 26 15.92 0.27 6.54
CA GLY A 26 14.98 0.14 5.45
C GLY A 26 15.50 0.66 4.12
N ALA A 27 15.97 1.91 4.08
CA ALA A 27 16.48 2.51 2.85
C ALA A 27 17.75 1.82 2.34
N VAL A 28 18.64 1.39 3.25
CA VAL A 28 19.84 0.60 2.88
C VAL A 28 19.47 -0.77 2.36
N GLN A 29 18.47 -1.45 2.98
CA GLN A 29 17.97 -2.74 2.54
C GLN A 29 17.39 -2.65 1.12
N ASP A 30 16.53 -1.67 0.86
CA ASP A 30 15.87 -1.48 -0.44
C ASP A 30 16.88 -1.17 -1.55
N PHE A 31 17.84 -0.31 -1.24
CA PHE A 31 18.91 0.01 -2.18
C PHE A 31 19.80 -1.22 -2.45
N SER A 32 20.18 -1.96 -1.41
CA SER A 32 21.01 -3.15 -1.54
C SER A 32 20.32 -4.24 -2.36
N ALA A 33 19.02 -4.45 -2.15
CA ALA A 33 18.21 -5.39 -2.92
C ALA A 33 18.14 -5.00 -4.41
N MET A 34 17.91 -3.72 -4.70
CA MET A 34 17.90 -3.20 -6.07
C MET A 34 19.27 -3.31 -6.72
N TYR A 35 20.33 -2.90 -6.03
CA TYR A 35 21.71 -2.99 -6.52
C TYR A 35 22.09 -4.44 -6.83
N ALA A 36 21.81 -5.36 -5.92
CA ALA A 36 22.06 -6.79 -6.13
C ALA A 36 21.33 -7.32 -7.36
N SER A 37 20.07 -6.94 -7.57
CA SER A 37 19.29 -7.35 -8.74
C SER A 37 19.84 -6.77 -10.03
N VAL A 38 20.12 -5.47 -10.09
CA VAL A 38 20.67 -4.81 -11.29
C VAL A 38 22.05 -5.41 -11.65
N LYS A 39 22.92 -5.60 -10.66
CA LYS A 39 24.23 -6.24 -10.82
C LYS A 39 24.13 -7.67 -11.38
N ASN A 40 23.07 -8.39 -11.02
CA ASN A 40 22.78 -9.74 -11.51
C ASN A 40 21.78 -9.76 -12.69
N LYS A 41 21.82 -8.75 -13.55
CA LYS A 41 21.01 -8.65 -14.79
C LYS A 41 19.48 -8.66 -14.54
N GLY A 42 19.03 -8.06 -13.46
CA GLY A 42 17.59 -7.98 -13.11
C GLY A 42 16.99 -9.27 -12.57
N ARG A 43 17.81 -10.18 -12.02
CA ARG A 43 17.31 -11.41 -11.37
C ARG A 43 16.60 -11.08 -10.07
N SER A 44 15.61 -11.90 -9.75
CA SER A 44 14.93 -11.84 -8.44
C SER A 44 15.87 -12.22 -7.30
N ILE A 45 15.55 -11.78 -6.06
CA ILE A 45 16.32 -12.19 -4.88
C ILE A 45 16.35 -13.71 -4.74
N GLY A 46 15.24 -14.41 -5.03
CA GLY A 46 15.19 -15.86 -5.00
C GLY A 46 16.25 -16.52 -5.90
N SER A 47 16.41 -16.02 -7.12
CA SER A 47 17.44 -16.50 -8.05
C SER A 47 18.86 -16.13 -7.61
N ILE A 48 19.05 -14.98 -6.97
CA ILE A 48 20.34 -14.58 -6.40
C ILE A 48 20.72 -15.50 -5.23
N ILE A 49 19.77 -15.80 -4.32
CA ILE A 49 19.97 -16.73 -3.22
C ILE A 49 20.37 -18.13 -3.75
N GLU A 50 19.74 -18.58 -4.83
CA GLU A 50 20.14 -19.86 -5.46
C GLU A 50 21.61 -19.87 -5.86
N THR A 51 22.09 -18.76 -6.45
CA THR A 51 23.47 -18.65 -6.93
C THR A 51 24.49 -18.63 -5.81
N TYR A 52 24.20 -17.95 -4.68
CA TYR A 52 25.19 -17.73 -3.59
C TYR A 52 25.02 -18.68 -2.39
N ILE A 53 23.80 -19.16 -2.12
CA ILE A 53 23.47 -19.99 -0.94
C ILE A 53 23.07 -21.41 -1.38
N GLY A 54 22.46 -21.54 -2.57
CA GLY A 54 22.06 -22.82 -3.13
C GLY A 54 20.53 -23.01 -3.20
N LYS A 55 20.11 -24.14 -3.81
CA LYS A 55 18.71 -24.46 -4.11
C LYS A 55 17.82 -24.56 -2.86
N THR A 56 18.35 -25.09 -1.77
CA THR A 56 17.57 -25.22 -0.51
C THR A 56 17.25 -23.85 0.07
N GLY A 57 18.24 -22.94 0.11
CA GLY A 57 18.04 -21.57 0.57
C GLY A 57 17.00 -20.82 -0.27
N LYS A 58 17.04 -20.95 -1.61
CA LYS A 58 16.02 -20.41 -2.51
C LYS A 58 14.63 -20.91 -2.17
N LYS A 59 14.45 -22.23 -2.04
CA LYS A 59 13.13 -22.83 -1.77
C LYS A 59 12.55 -22.36 -0.45
N LEU A 60 13.35 -22.36 0.62
CA LEU A 60 12.90 -21.87 1.93
C LEU A 60 12.51 -20.39 1.88
N PHE A 61 13.33 -19.56 1.24
CA PHE A 61 13.04 -18.15 1.07
C PHE A 61 11.76 -17.89 0.27
N LEU A 62 11.59 -18.57 -0.89
CA LEU A 62 10.42 -18.39 -1.73
C LEU A 62 9.13 -18.90 -1.07
N LEU A 63 9.20 -20.00 -0.31
CA LEU A 63 8.08 -20.51 0.48
C LEU A 63 7.66 -19.46 1.53
N PHE A 64 8.63 -18.92 2.27
CA PHE A 64 8.37 -17.84 3.23
C PHE A 64 7.73 -16.62 2.55
N CYS A 65 8.29 -16.15 1.43
CA CYS A 65 7.75 -15.01 0.68
C CYS A 65 6.34 -15.26 0.18
N TRP A 66 6.05 -16.47 -0.30
CA TRP A 66 4.73 -16.83 -0.79
C TRP A 66 3.68 -16.82 0.33
N LEU A 67 3.96 -17.48 1.45
CA LEU A 67 3.08 -17.48 2.62
C LEU A 67 2.87 -16.07 3.19
N PHE A 68 3.93 -15.29 3.26
CA PHE A 68 3.86 -13.88 3.67
C PHE A 68 2.96 -13.07 2.72
N CYS A 69 3.09 -13.24 1.40
CA CYS A 69 2.25 -12.54 0.43
C CYS A 69 0.77 -12.90 0.60
N ILE A 70 0.41 -14.16 0.88
CA ILE A 70 -0.97 -14.57 1.15
C ILE A 70 -1.53 -13.81 2.37
N LEU A 71 -0.77 -13.77 3.47
CA LEU A 71 -1.18 -13.04 4.67
C LEU A 71 -1.39 -11.55 4.39
N VAL A 72 -0.48 -10.93 3.65
CA VAL A 72 -0.55 -9.50 3.30
C VAL A 72 -1.73 -9.22 2.36
N VAL A 73 -2.00 -10.09 1.39
CA VAL A 73 -3.20 -9.97 0.52
C VAL A 73 -4.47 -9.98 1.36
N ALA A 74 -4.60 -10.91 2.30
CA ALA A 74 -5.77 -10.99 3.17
C ALA A 74 -5.93 -9.71 4.03
N ALA A 75 -4.83 -9.22 4.64
CA ALA A 75 -4.85 -8.03 5.48
C ALA A 75 -5.21 -6.76 4.70
N PHE A 76 -4.61 -6.53 3.52
CA PHE A 76 -4.94 -5.36 2.70
C PHE A 76 -6.33 -5.43 2.09
N ALA A 77 -6.81 -6.63 1.70
CA ALA A 77 -8.17 -6.81 1.21
C ALA A 77 -9.20 -6.43 2.30
N ASP A 78 -8.93 -6.79 3.55
CA ASP A 78 -9.78 -6.44 4.68
C ASP A 78 -9.78 -4.92 4.97
N VAL A 79 -8.61 -4.28 4.94
CA VAL A 79 -8.49 -2.82 5.08
C VAL A 79 -9.28 -2.10 3.99
N VAL A 80 -9.12 -2.50 2.71
CA VAL A 80 -9.85 -1.88 1.59
C VAL A 80 -11.35 -2.10 1.72
N ALA A 81 -11.79 -3.33 2.04
CA ALA A 81 -13.20 -3.62 2.26
C ALA A 81 -13.79 -2.80 3.42
N GLY A 82 -13.00 -2.54 4.46
CA GLY A 82 -13.39 -1.67 5.58
C GLY A 82 -13.55 -0.21 5.16
N THR A 83 -12.66 0.33 4.32
CA THR A 83 -12.78 1.71 3.81
C THR A 83 -13.94 1.90 2.84
N PHE A 84 -14.36 0.83 2.15
CA PHE A 84 -15.49 0.85 1.20
C PHE A 84 -16.83 0.51 1.85
N ASN A 85 -16.82 0.04 3.10
CA ASN A 85 -18.05 -0.34 3.80
C ASN A 85 -18.98 0.87 3.96
N GLY A 86 -20.10 0.84 3.24
CA GLY A 86 -21.09 1.93 3.23
C GLY A 86 -22.02 1.97 4.44
N PHE A 87 -21.90 1.04 5.40
CA PHE A 87 -22.81 0.90 6.52
C PHE A 87 -22.05 0.89 7.86
N LEU A 88 -22.58 1.61 8.83
CA LEU A 88 -22.19 1.54 10.24
C LEU A 88 -23.35 0.93 11.03
N THR A 89 -23.08 -0.12 11.77
CA THR A 89 -24.04 -0.69 12.70
C THR A 89 -23.71 -0.16 14.09
N ALA A 90 -24.62 0.60 14.68
CA ALA A 90 -24.50 1.09 16.05
C ALA A 90 -24.82 -0.03 17.07
N ASP A 91 -24.43 0.16 18.33
CA ASP A 91 -24.63 -0.83 19.39
C ASP A 91 -26.12 -1.14 19.67
N ASP A 92 -27.02 -0.24 19.27
CA ASP A 92 -28.48 -0.40 19.34
C ASP A 92 -29.06 -1.19 18.16
N GLY A 93 -28.22 -1.68 17.23
CA GLY A 93 -28.63 -2.40 16.04
C GLY A 93 -29.10 -1.52 14.88
N THR A 94 -29.08 -0.19 15.02
CA THR A 94 -29.42 0.72 13.92
C THR A 94 -28.32 0.74 12.87
N VAL A 95 -28.69 0.67 11.59
CA VAL A 95 -27.76 0.69 10.46
C VAL A 95 -27.84 2.06 9.79
N SER A 96 -26.75 2.82 9.87
CA SER A 96 -26.60 4.12 9.21
C SER A 96 -25.72 4.02 7.97
N LYS A 97 -25.94 4.91 6.98
CA LYS A 97 -25.12 4.99 5.76
C LYS A 97 -23.98 5.97 5.95
N ILE A 98 -22.77 5.55 5.59
CA ILE A 98 -21.58 6.39 5.61
C ILE A 98 -21.31 6.91 4.19
N THR A 99 -21.73 8.14 3.92
CA THR A 99 -21.62 8.76 2.58
C THR A 99 -20.16 8.87 2.12
N ALA A 100 -19.24 9.21 3.01
CA ALA A 100 -17.82 9.32 2.69
C ALA A 100 -17.23 8.00 2.18
N ASN A 101 -17.53 6.88 2.85
CA ASN A 101 -17.07 5.56 2.41
C ASN A 101 -17.69 5.15 1.07
N GLY A 102 -18.99 5.44 0.88
CA GLY A 102 -19.66 5.22 -0.39
C GLY A 102 -19.04 6.02 -1.54
N ALA A 103 -18.66 7.28 -1.29
CA ALA A 103 -17.95 8.12 -2.25
C ALA A 103 -16.57 7.54 -2.59
N VAL A 104 -15.80 7.11 -1.59
CA VAL A 104 -14.49 6.47 -1.77
C VAL A 104 -14.62 5.19 -2.60
N ALA A 105 -15.62 4.37 -2.30
CA ALA A 105 -15.86 3.12 -3.04
C ALA A 105 -16.18 3.39 -4.52
N THR A 106 -17.12 4.32 -4.81
CA THR A 106 -17.47 4.69 -6.17
C THR A 106 -16.26 5.24 -6.93
N THR A 107 -15.52 6.18 -6.34
CA THR A 107 -14.34 6.78 -6.97
C THR A 107 -13.27 5.72 -7.25
N SER A 108 -13.03 4.80 -6.31
CA SER A 108 -12.04 3.72 -6.50
C SER A 108 -12.42 2.76 -7.63
N MET A 109 -13.71 2.47 -7.80
CA MET A 109 -14.17 1.67 -8.94
C MET A 109 -14.05 2.42 -10.27
N LEU A 110 -14.32 3.72 -10.28
CA LEU A 110 -14.09 4.57 -11.45
C LEU A 110 -12.60 4.65 -11.81
N PHE A 111 -11.70 4.71 -10.84
CA PHE A 111 -10.25 4.69 -11.09
C PHE A 111 -9.77 3.45 -11.82
N ILE A 112 -10.40 2.29 -11.61
CA ILE A 112 -10.06 1.09 -12.36
C ILE A 112 -10.37 1.28 -13.85
N ILE A 113 -11.53 1.85 -14.14
CA ILE A 113 -11.95 2.13 -15.52
C ILE A 113 -11.06 3.21 -16.14
N GLU A 114 -10.81 4.27 -15.40
CA GLU A 114 -9.93 5.36 -15.82
C GLU A 114 -8.49 4.89 -16.08
N ALA A 115 -7.97 4.00 -15.25
CA ALA A 115 -6.65 3.42 -15.45
C ALA A 115 -6.54 2.67 -16.78
N VAL A 116 -7.56 1.89 -17.14
CA VAL A 116 -7.60 1.19 -18.43
C VAL A 116 -7.69 2.19 -19.59
N CYS A 117 -8.56 3.21 -19.50
CA CYS A 117 -8.70 4.25 -20.51
C CYS A 117 -7.39 5.05 -20.68
N LEU A 118 -6.80 5.49 -19.57
CA LEU A 118 -5.52 6.21 -19.58
C LEU A 118 -4.40 5.34 -20.12
N GLY A 119 -4.36 4.04 -19.79
CA GLY A 119 -3.39 3.09 -20.32
C GLY A 119 -3.43 2.98 -21.83
N MET A 120 -4.64 2.96 -22.41
CA MET A 120 -4.83 2.99 -23.86
C MET A 120 -4.37 4.32 -24.46
N ILE A 121 -4.69 5.45 -23.84
CA ILE A 121 -4.27 6.79 -24.29
C ILE A 121 -2.74 6.91 -24.26
N LEU A 122 -2.09 6.51 -23.17
CA LEU A 122 -0.63 6.56 -23.03
C LEU A 122 0.10 5.66 -24.03
N ARG A 123 -0.49 4.51 -24.35
CA ARG A 123 0.13 3.54 -25.26
C ARG A 123 -0.03 3.91 -26.73
N TYR A 124 -1.21 4.37 -27.13
CA TYR A 124 -1.55 4.60 -28.54
C TYR A 124 -1.59 6.08 -28.92
N GLY A 125 -1.76 6.97 -27.94
CA GLY A 125 -2.09 8.39 -28.15
C GLY A 125 -0.91 9.29 -28.42
N LYS A 126 0.33 8.92 -28.62
CA LYS A 126 1.51 9.77 -28.96
C LYS A 126 1.43 11.25 -28.51
N LEU A 127 0.70 11.55 -27.42
CA LEU A 127 0.46 12.89 -26.91
C LEU A 127 1.68 13.40 -26.14
N HIS A 128 1.83 14.73 -26.07
CA HIS A 128 2.88 15.35 -25.25
C HIS A 128 2.66 15.07 -23.76
N LYS A 129 3.75 14.94 -22.99
CA LYS A 129 3.70 14.60 -21.56
C LYS A 129 2.74 15.48 -20.75
N TRP A 130 2.76 16.80 -20.98
CA TRP A 130 1.89 17.76 -20.29
C TRP A 130 0.40 17.54 -20.59
N VAL A 131 0.08 17.14 -21.83
CA VAL A 131 -1.31 16.81 -22.22
C VAL A 131 -1.79 15.55 -21.50
N ASN A 132 -0.95 14.52 -21.43
CA ASN A 132 -1.25 13.31 -20.69
C ASN A 132 -1.48 13.60 -19.19
N THR A 133 -0.64 14.46 -18.60
CA THR A 133 -0.81 14.91 -17.22
C THR A 133 -2.13 15.66 -17.01
N ALA A 134 -2.46 16.60 -17.91
CA ALA A 134 -3.70 17.33 -17.83
C ALA A 134 -4.93 16.41 -17.94
N ILE A 135 -4.91 15.45 -18.87
CA ILE A 135 -5.97 14.43 -19.00
C ILE A 135 -6.08 13.62 -17.70
N ALA A 136 -4.97 13.15 -17.14
CA ALA A 136 -4.97 12.39 -15.90
C ALA A 136 -5.58 13.18 -14.73
N ILE A 137 -5.23 14.45 -14.58
CA ILE A 137 -5.78 15.32 -13.53
C ILE A 137 -7.29 15.56 -13.74
N VAL A 138 -7.72 15.81 -14.97
CA VAL A 138 -9.15 16.01 -15.29
C VAL A 138 -9.96 14.74 -14.99
N MET A 139 -9.44 13.56 -15.37
CA MET A 139 -10.05 12.28 -15.05
C MET A 139 -10.16 12.08 -13.55
N LEU A 140 -9.06 12.29 -12.81
CA LEU A 140 -9.01 12.19 -11.35
C LEU A 140 -10.07 13.08 -10.66
N VAL A 141 -10.14 14.36 -11.05
CA VAL A 141 -11.12 15.31 -10.50
C VAL A 141 -12.54 14.88 -10.87
N GLY A 142 -12.74 14.43 -12.11
CA GLY A 142 -14.02 13.91 -12.58
C GLY A 142 -14.51 12.70 -11.78
N ALA A 143 -13.63 11.71 -11.54
CA ALA A 143 -13.96 10.54 -10.73
C ALA A 143 -14.32 10.90 -9.28
N VAL A 144 -13.56 11.81 -8.67
CA VAL A 144 -13.86 12.29 -7.31
C VAL A 144 -15.21 13.00 -7.28
N ALA A 145 -15.48 13.90 -8.22
CA ALA A 145 -16.74 14.61 -8.30
C ALA A 145 -17.92 13.64 -8.50
N LEU A 146 -17.79 12.66 -9.40
CA LEU A 146 -18.81 11.63 -9.61
C LEU A 146 -19.01 10.76 -8.36
N GLY A 147 -17.93 10.34 -7.70
CA GLY A 147 -18.01 9.54 -6.49
C GLY A 147 -18.71 10.26 -5.34
N MET A 148 -18.45 11.55 -5.16
CA MET A 148 -19.12 12.36 -4.14
C MET A 148 -20.63 12.55 -4.42
N ASN A 149 -21.02 12.64 -5.69
CA ASN A 149 -22.43 12.82 -6.06
C ASN A 149 -23.21 11.49 -6.13
N PHE A 150 -22.54 10.37 -6.41
CA PHE A 150 -23.15 9.05 -6.57
C PHE A 150 -22.49 8.00 -5.68
N PRO A 151 -22.59 8.12 -4.33
CA PRO A 151 -21.96 7.18 -3.42
C PRO A 151 -22.62 5.80 -3.50
N MET A 152 -21.80 4.75 -3.58
CA MET A 152 -22.23 3.35 -3.60
C MET A 152 -22.21 2.76 -2.18
N TYR A 153 -23.34 2.18 -1.77
CA TYR A 153 -23.48 1.58 -0.45
C TYR A 153 -23.58 0.06 -0.56
N LEU A 154 -22.49 -0.63 -0.23
CA LEU A 154 -22.44 -2.08 -0.15
C LEU A 154 -21.85 -2.51 1.19
N PRO A 155 -22.24 -3.67 1.74
CA PRO A 155 -21.68 -4.18 2.99
C PRO A 155 -20.26 -4.72 2.76
N ARG A 156 -19.45 -4.75 3.85
CA ARG A 156 -18.05 -5.20 3.85
C ARG A 156 -17.87 -6.58 3.21
N THR A 157 -18.77 -7.53 3.47
CA THR A 157 -18.71 -8.87 2.91
C THR A 157 -18.81 -8.88 1.38
N THR A 158 -19.68 -8.05 0.80
CA THR A 158 -19.80 -7.90 -0.66
C THR A 158 -18.53 -7.30 -1.24
N TRP A 159 -17.92 -6.34 -0.55
CA TRP A 159 -16.65 -5.75 -0.98
C TRP A 159 -15.50 -6.76 -0.99
N HIS A 160 -15.43 -7.69 -0.02
CA HIS A 160 -14.43 -8.77 -0.07
C HIS A 160 -14.54 -9.59 -1.35
N VAL A 161 -15.76 -9.95 -1.76
CA VAL A 161 -15.98 -10.72 -3.00
C VAL A 161 -15.58 -9.91 -4.24
N ILE A 162 -15.98 -8.64 -4.31
CA ILE A 162 -15.63 -7.76 -5.44
C ILE A 162 -14.12 -7.56 -5.54
N ILE A 163 -13.45 -7.30 -4.41
CA ILE A 163 -12.00 -7.13 -4.34
C ILE A 163 -11.29 -8.41 -4.75
N PHE A 164 -11.75 -9.56 -4.29
CA PHE A 164 -11.17 -10.86 -4.66
C PHE A 164 -11.23 -11.10 -6.18
N ILE A 165 -12.39 -10.88 -6.80
CA ILE A 165 -12.54 -10.99 -8.26
C ILE A 165 -11.64 -9.97 -8.98
N TYR A 166 -11.57 -8.74 -8.46
CA TYR A 166 -10.71 -7.71 -9.00
C TYR A 166 -9.24 -8.14 -8.98
N ILE A 167 -8.73 -8.65 -7.85
CA ILE A 167 -7.33 -9.07 -7.70
C ILE A 167 -7.00 -10.23 -8.64
N LEU A 168 -7.91 -11.19 -8.80
CA LEU A 168 -7.74 -12.29 -9.77
C LEU A 168 -7.49 -11.74 -11.18
N ILE A 169 -8.31 -10.78 -11.62
CA ILE A 169 -8.17 -10.15 -12.94
C ILE A 169 -6.89 -9.31 -13.01
N ALA A 170 -6.64 -8.48 -12.01
CA ALA A 170 -5.49 -7.57 -11.95
C ALA A 170 -4.15 -8.33 -11.90
N SER A 171 -4.08 -9.45 -11.19
CA SER A 171 -2.87 -10.27 -11.10
C SER A 171 -2.47 -10.87 -12.46
N VAL A 172 -3.44 -11.20 -13.32
CA VAL A 172 -3.20 -11.80 -14.64
C VAL A 172 -3.04 -10.75 -15.73
N ALA A 173 -3.66 -9.57 -15.58
CA ALA A 173 -3.64 -8.49 -16.56
C ALA A 173 -2.22 -7.97 -16.85
N PRO A 174 -1.93 -7.50 -18.08
CA PRO A 174 -0.65 -6.91 -18.41
C PRO A 174 -0.38 -5.65 -17.56
N VAL A 175 0.85 -5.46 -17.11
CA VAL A 175 1.27 -4.33 -16.25
C VAL A 175 0.93 -2.98 -16.88
N TRP A 176 1.12 -2.84 -18.19
CA TRP A 176 0.87 -1.59 -18.92
C TRP A 176 -0.60 -1.20 -19.01
N SER A 177 -1.53 -2.16 -18.91
CA SER A 177 -2.96 -1.89 -19.11
C SER A 177 -3.67 -1.37 -17.86
N LEU A 178 -3.26 -1.81 -16.69
CA LEU A 178 -3.93 -1.49 -15.43
C LEU A 178 -2.96 -0.88 -14.40
N LEU A 179 -1.85 -1.57 -14.11
CA LEU A 179 -0.97 -1.20 -13.01
C LEU A 179 -0.27 0.15 -13.25
N GLN A 180 0.46 0.29 -14.37
CA GLN A 180 1.20 1.52 -14.66
C GLN A 180 0.34 2.79 -14.75
N PRO A 181 -0.82 2.80 -15.47
CA PRO A 181 -1.65 3.99 -15.53
C PRO A 181 -2.29 4.34 -14.19
N ARG A 182 -2.65 3.32 -13.41
CA ARG A 182 -3.22 3.51 -12.09
C ARG A 182 -2.19 4.07 -11.11
N ASP A 183 -0.96 3.54 -11.11
CA ASP A 183 0.13 4.06 -10.29
C ASP A 183 0.46 5.52 -10.67
N TYR A 184 0.35 5.86 -11.95
CA TYR A 184 0.49 7.22 -12.43
C TYR A 184 -0.58 8.16 -11.86
N LEU A 185 -1.86 7.76 -11.86
CA LEU A 185 -2.95 8.51 -11.21
C LEU A 185 -2.75 8.62 -9.70
N ASN A 186 -2.41 7.50 -9.04
CA ASN A 186 -2.19 7.46 -7.61
C ASN A 186 -1.01 8.32 -7.16
N SER A 187 0.01 8.52 -7.99
CA SER A 187 1.15 9.37 -7.64
C SER A 187 0.73 10.83 -7.38
N TYR A 188 -0.28 11.35 -8.06
CA TYR A 188 -0.83 12.69 -7.78
C TYR A 188 -1.58 12.73 -6.46
N LEU A 189 -2.36 11.69 -6.15
CA LEU A 189 -3.02 11.56 -4.84
C LEU A 189 -2.00 11.47 -3.70
N LEU A 190 -0.89 10.73 -3.91
CA LEU A 190 0.17 10.63 -2.92
C LEU A 190 0.81 11.97 -2.64
N ILE A 191 1.23 12.67 -3.68
CA ILE A 191 1.85 13.99 -3.55
C ILE A 191 0.88 14.95 -2.84
N PHE A 192 -0.38 14.96 -3.25
CA PHE A 192 -1.41 15.76 -2.59
C PHE A 192 -1.55 15.40 -1.11
N MET A 193 -1.66 14.11 -0.77
CA MET A 193 -1.80 13.65 0.60
C MET A 193 -0.60 14.03 1.46
N ILE A 194 0.63 13.87 0.96
CA ILE A 194 1.85 14.24 1.68
C ILE A 194 1.90 15.75 1.93
N ILE A 195 1.64 16.56 0.90
CA ILE A 195 1.64 18.02 1.02
C ILE A 195 0.54 18.46 2.00
N ALA A 196 -0.67 17.95 1.84
CA ALA A 196 -1.80 18.25 2.71
C ALA A 196 -1.49 17.90 4.19
N ALA A 197 -0.89 16.75 4.41
CA ALA A 197 -0.52 16.29 5.74
C ALA A 197 0.60 17.14 6.36
N ILE A 198 1.64 17.47 5.60
CA ILE A 198 2.73 18.35 6.07
C ILE A 198 2.17 19.74 6.40
N VAL A 199 1.43 20.36 5.48
CA VAL A 199 0.82 21.70 5.70
C VAL A 199 -0.11 21.64 6.91
N GLY A 200 -0.95 20.62 7.01
CA GLY A 200 -1.88 20.43 8.13
C GLY A 200 -1.15 20.38 9.47
N VAL A 201 -0.10 19.57 9.59
CA VAL A 201 0.70 19.48 10.83
C VAL A 201 1.33 20.82 11.21
N PHE A 202 1.92 21.55 10.24
CA PHE A 202 2.56 22.84 10.54
C PHE A 202 1.57 23.95 10.91
N VAL A 203 0.39 23.96 10.29
CA VAL A 203 -0.60 25.00 10.53
C VAL A 203 -1.40 24.73 11.80
N ALA A 204 -1.86 23.51 11.98
CA ALA A 204 -2.65 23.14 13.16
C ALA A 204 -1.79 23.05 14.42
N ASN A 205 -0.48 22.79 14.29
CA ASN A 205 0.44 22.56 15.40
C ASN A 205 -0.18 21.66 16.49
N PRO A 206 -0.60 20.42 16.14
CA PRO A 206 -1.42 19.60 17.00
C PRO A 206 -0.68 19.24 18.29
N GLN A 207 -1.40 19.25 19.41
CA GLN A 207 -0.87 18.77 20.67
C GLN A 207 -0.81 17.24 20.66
N CYS A 208 0.26 16.68 21.20
CA CYS A 208 0.42 15.24 21.35
C CYS A 208 -0.24 14.81 22.66
N HIS A 209 -1.32 14.01 22.56
CA HIS A 209 -2.04 13.46 23.72
C HIS A 209 -1.51 12.10 24.17
N LEU A 210 -0.55 11.52 23.42
CA LEU A 210 0.09 10.27 23.80
C LEU A 210 1.22 10.50 24.79
N GLU A 211 1.33 9.63 25.78
CA GLU A 211 2.44 9.64 26.74
C GLU A 211 3.77 9.35 26.03
N ALA A 212 4.81 10.07 26.46
CA ALA A 212 6.16 9.90 25.89
C ALA A 212 6.71 8.50 26.12
N PHE A 213 6.36 7.88 27.24
CA PHE A 213 6.77 6.56 27.66
C PHE A 213 5.75 5.97 28.66
N THR A 214 5.23 4.78 28.39
CA THR A 214 4.32 4.09 29.32
C THR A 214 5.03 2.93 30.04
N SER A 215 5.28 1.84 29.35
CA SER A 215 5.93 0.67 29.95
C SER A 215 6.64 -0.20 28.91
N PHE A 216 7.36 -1.25 29.35
CA PHE A 216 7.93 -2.27 28.48
C PHE A 216 6.90 -3.32 28.03
N ASN A 217 5.70 -3.30 28.63
CA ASN A 217 4.62 -4.22 28.31
C ASN A 217 3.32 -3.42 28.27
N VAL A 218 2.63 -3.41 27.12
CA VAL A 218 1.39 -2.69 26.88
C VAL A 218 0.36 -3.70 26.40
N ASP A 219 -0.79 -3.76 27.05
CA ASP A 219 -1.89 -4.69 26.75
C ASP A 219 -1.45 -6.17 26.61
N GLY A 220 -0.47 -6.59 27.43
CA GLY A 220 0.05 -7.96 27.39
C GLY A 220 1.08 -8.21 26.28
N GLN A 221 1.39 -7.21 25.47
CA GLN A 221 2.42 -7.29 24.41
C GLN A 221 3.73 -6.67 24.88
N THR A 222 4.83 -7.40 24.69
CA THR A 222 6.17 -6.90 25.03
C THR A 222 6.67 -5.94 23.96
N LEU A 223 7.39 -4.90 24.40
CA LEU A 223 8.01 -3.94 23.48
C LEU A 223 8.90 -4.66 22.45
N PHE A 224 9.78 -5.53 22.91
CA PHE A 224 10.61 -6.35 22.05
C PHE A 224 10.21 -7.84 22.16
N PRO A 225 9.99 -8.55 21.04
CA PRO A 225 10.10 -8.08 19.65
C PRO A 225 8.78 -7.50 19.07
N ILE A 226 7.64 -7.70 19.75
CA ILE A 226 6.30 -7.57 19.14
C ILE A 226 6.05 -6.16 18.60
N LEU A 227 6.25 -5.12 19.42
CA LEU A 227 5.99 -3.75 18.99
C LEU A 227 6.91 -3.33 17.83
N PHE A 228 8.19 -3.68 17.89
CA PHE A 228 9.14 -3.39 16.81
C PHE A 228 8.73 -4.03 15.48
N VAL A 229 8.20 -5.26 15.51
CA VAL A 229 7.70 -5.96 14.32
C VAL A 229 6.43 -5.30 13.81
N THR A 230 5.53 -4.87 14.71
CA THR A 230 4.25 -4.29 14.33
C THR A 230 4.40 -2.99 13.56
N ILE A 231 5.34 -2.13 13.96
CA ILE A 231 5.62 -0.84 13.28
C ILE A 231 6.77 -0.94 12.26
N ALA A 232 7.26 -2.15 11.99
CA ALA A 232 8.41 -2.37 11.12
C ALA A 232 8.21 -1.82 9.71
N CYS A 233 6.98 -1.81 9.17
CA CYS A 233 6.73 -1.35 7.81
C CYS A 233 7.22 0.08 7.56
N GLY A 234 6.99 0.99 8.51
CA GLY A 234 7.48 2.38 8.43
C GLY A 234 8.99 2.54 8.65
N ALA A 235 9.65 1.52 9.23
CA ALA A 235 11.08 1.52 9.51
C ALA A 235 11.87 0.62 8.55
N VAL A 236 11.39 -0.60 8.29
CA VAL A 236 12.05 -1.59 7.43
C VAL A 236 10.98 -2.44 6.74
N SER A 237 10.65 -2.14 5.52
CA SER A 237 9.64 -2.90 4.78
C SER A 237 10.26 -4.08 4.04
N GLY A 238 9.94 -5.31 4.48
CA GLY A 238 10.40 -6.52 3.80
C GLY A 238 9.82 -6.68 2.40
N PHE A 239 8.61 -6.18 2.16
CA PHE A 239 7.97 -6.21 0.85
C PHE A 239 8.68 -5.32 -0.16
N HIS A 240 9.22 -4.18 0.25
CA HIS A 240 9.96 -3.27 -0.62
C HIS A 240 11.17 -3.94 -1.28
N SER A 241 11.92 -4.75 -0.56
CA SER A 241 13.07 -5.45 -1.13
C SER A 241 12.69 -6.45 -2.22
N LEU A 242 11.51 -7.10 -2.09
CA LEU A 242 10.96 -7.98 -3.12
C LEU A 242 10.54 -7.22 -4.37
N VAL A 243 9.86 -6.07 -4.20
CA VAL A 243 9.46 -5.20 -5.31
C VAL A 243 10.68 -4.55 -5.96
N SER A 244 11.62 -4.09 -5.16
CA SER A 244 12.86 -3.46 -5.58
C SER A 244 13.67 -4.37 -6.51
N SER A 245 13.83 -5.65 -6.14
CA SER A 245 14.58 -6.63 -6.93
C SER A 245 13.77 -7.29 -8.05
N GLY A 246 12.48 -7.56 -7.82
CA GLY A 246 11.65 -8.31 -8.75
C GLY A 246 11.03 -7.48 -9.87
N THR A 247 10.69 -6.24 -9.59
CA THR A 247 9.90 -5.39 -10.48
C THR A 247 10.62 -4.09 -10.82
N ALA A 248 11.00 -3.29 -9.83
CA ALA A 248 11.55 -1.96 -10.03
C ALA A 248 12.92 -2.00 -10.74
N SER A 249 13.79 -2.96 -10.39
CA SER A 249 15.10 -3.15 -11.02
C SER A 249 15.02 -3.35 -12.54
N LYS A 250 13.94 -3.97 -13.03
CA LYS A 250 13.70 -4.22 -14.45
C LYS A 250 13.16 -3.00 -15.22
N GLN A 251 12.72 -1.97 -14.52
CA GLN A 251 12.12 -0.76 -15.10
C GLN A 251 13.08 0.43 -15.10
N ILE A 252 14.18 0.35 -14.37
CA ILE A 252 15.19 1.41 -14.29
C ILE A 252 15.94 1.53 -15.62
N LYS A 253 15.94 2.75 -16.19
CA LYS A 253 16.66 3.05 -17.43
C LYS A 253 18.15 3.34 -17.23
N ASN A 254 18.53 3.80 -16.04
CA ASN A 254 19.89 4.21 -15.72
C ASN A 254 20.20 3.84 -14.25
N GLU A 255 21.39 3.30 -14.03
CA GLU A 255 21.86 2.94 -12.68
C GLU A 255 21.89 4.12 -11.70
N LYS A 256 22.11 5.35 -12.20
CA LYS A 256 22.05 6.58 -11.37
C LYS A 256 20.69 6.80 -10.70
N ASN A 257 19.63 6.22 -11.27
CA ASN A 257 18.28 6.34 -10.73
C ASN A 257 17.98 5.31 -9.63
N MET A 258 18.88 4.37 -9.33
CA MET A 258 18.66 3.38 -8.28
C MET A 258 18.49 4.03 -6.91
N LEU A 259 19.36 4.98 -6.57
CA LEU A 259 19.34 5.65 -5.26
C LEU A 259 18.02 6.40 -5.01
N PRO A 260 17.55 7.31 -5.87
CA PRO A 260 16.28 7.99 -5.61
C PRO A 260 15.06 7.05 -5.66
N VAL A 261 15.08 5.99 -6.47
CA VAL A 261 13.93 5.09 -6.64
C VAL A 261 13.81 4.11 -5.46
N SER A 262 14.91 3.62 -4.90
CA SER A 262 14.85 2.68 -3.76
C SER A 262 15.04 3.38 -2.42
N PHE A 263 16.20 3.97 -2.18
CA PHE A 263 16.50 4.67 -0.93
C PHE A 263 15.55 5.85 -0.69
N GLY A 264 15.32 6.68 -1.73
CA GLY A 264 14.43 7.82 -1.65
C GLY A 264 12.97 7.44 -1.38
N ALA A 265 12.48 6.35 -1.98
CA ALA A 265 11.12 5.87 -1.73
C ALA A 265 10.91 5.44 -0.27
N MET A 266 11.87 4.72 0.32
CA MET A 266 11.79 4.33 1.73
C MET A 266 11.82 5.53 2.67
N LEU A 267 12.60 6.57 2.35
CA LEU A 267 12.58 7.82 3.14
C LEU A 267 11.21 8.50 3.09
N MET A 268 10.55 8.51 1.93
CA MET A 268 9.19 9.06 1.80
C MET A 268 8.18 8.25 2.62
N GLU A 269 8.31 6.92 2.66
CA GLU A 269 7.45 6.08 3.50
C GLU A 269 7.69 6.34 4.98
N SER A 270 8.94 6.42 5.42
CA SER A 270 9.28 6.74 6.81
C SER A 270 8.75 8.12 7.22
N MET A 271 8.82 9.11 6.34
CA MET A 271 8.24 10.43 6.57
C MET A 271 6.71 10.34 6.74
N LEU A 272 6.03 9.60 5.87
CA LEU A 272 4.59 9.38 5.96
C LEU A 272 4.22 8.64 7.25
N ALA A 273 5.01 7.68 7.68
CA ALA A 273 4.82 6.95 8.94
C ALA A 273 4.93 7.88 10.16
N VAL A 274 5.89 8.82 10.16
CA VAL A 274 6.00 9.86 11.20
C VAL A 274 4.78 10.77 11.21
N ILE A 275 4.31 11.22 10.04
CA ILE A 275 3.09 12.03 9.92
C ILE A 275 1.87 11.26 10.45
N ALA A 276 1.76 9.98 10.11
CA ALA A 276 0.68 9.13 10.61
C ALA A 276 0.73 8.97 12.14
N LEU A 277 1.92 8.88 12.72
CA LEU A 277 2.10 8.87 14.18
C LEU A 277 1.62 10.18 14.81
N ILE A 278 1.99 11.33 14.23
CA ILE A 278 1.52 12.65 14.69
C ILE A 278 0.00 12.74 14.58
N ALA A 279 -0.57 12.28 13.47
CA ALA A 279 -2.01 12.29 13.24
C ALA A 279 -2.77 11.49 14.31
N VAL A 280 -2.29 10.27 14.62
CA VAL A 280 -2.90 9.46 15.69
C VAL A 280 -2.69 10.09 17.07
N ALA A 281 -1.50 10.63 17.31
CA ALA A 281 -1.15 11.27 18.58
C ALA A 281 -1.95 12.56 18.88
N SER A 282 -2.59 13.15 17.88
CA SER A 282 -3.43 14.34 18.04
C SER A 282 -4.80 14.04 18.65
N PHE A 283 -5.27 12.81 18.59
CA PHE A 283 -6.52 12.41 19.23
C PHE A 283 -6.32 12.10 20.71
N ALA A 284 -7.22 12.57 21.55
CA ALA A 284 -7.33 12.11 22.93
C ALA A 284 -7.86 10.67 22.97
N LYS A 285 -7.62 9.97 24.09
CA LYS A 285 -8.06 8.57 24.26
C LYS A 285 -9.57 8.44 24.08
N GLY A 286 -10.01 7.64 23.11
CA GLY A 286 -11.42 7.41 22.79
C GLY A 286 -12.07 8.47 21.88
N GLU A 287 -11.41 9.57 21.58
CA GLU A 287 -11.97 10.65 20.75
C GLU A 287 -12.22 10.21 19.30
N ALA A 288 -11.30 9.47 18.71
CA ALA A 288 -11.48 8.95 17.36
C ALA A 288 -12.70 8.02 17.26
N ALA A 289 -12.94 7.18 18.26
CA ALA A 289 -14.11 6.32 18.31
C ALA A 289 -15.42 7.14 18.52
N ALA A 290 -15.37 8.20 19.33
CA ALA A 290 -16.49 9.11 19.52
C ALA A 290 -16.88 9.86 18.23
N GLN A 291 -15.90 10.12 17.34
CA GLN A 291 -16.13 10.67 16.02
C GLN A 291 -16.57 9.63 14.97
N GLY A 292 -16.78 8.36 15.37
CA GLY A 292 -17.19 7.28 14.48
C GLY A 292 -16.07 6.77 13.54
N LEU A 293 -14.80 7.09 13.83
CA LEU A 293 -13.65 6.64 13.06
C LEU A 293 -13.24 5.25 13.54
N THR A 294 -13.62 4.23 12.78
CA THR A 294 -13.45 2.82 13.18
C THR A 294 -12.26 2.13 12.50
N THR A 295 -11.78 2.65 11.39
CA THR A 295 -10.65 2.07 10.65
C THR A 295 -9.44 2.99 10.66
N GLN A 296 -8.24 2.39 10.54
CA GLN A 296 -6.99 3.15 10.54
C GLN A 296 -6.92 4.23 9.44
N PRO A 297 -7.34 3.97 8.18
CA PRO A 297 -7.42 5.00 7.17
C PRO A 297 -8.34 6.16 7.54
N GLN A 298 -9.48 5.87 8.18
CA GLN A 298 -10.42 6.90 8.63
C GLN A 298 -9.82 7.78 9.74
N ILE A 299 -9.11 7.19 10.70
CA ILE A 299 -8.46 7.95 11.78
C ILE A 299 -7.40 8.88 11.20
N PHE A 300 -6.56 8.38 10.29
CA PHE A 300 -5.57 9.21 9.61
C PHE A 300 -6.23 10.33 8.80
N ALA A 301 -7.25 10.01 8.01
CA ALA A 301 -7.99 10.99 7.21
C ALA A 301 -8.71 12.02 8.07
N GLY A 302 -9.31 11.59 9.19
CA GLY A 302 -9.96 12.47 10.16
C GLY A 302 -9.00 13.48 10.80
N ALA A 303 -7.82 13.00 11.23
CA ALA A 303 -6.80 13.87 11.79
C ALA A 303 -6.34 14.94 10.79
N ILE A 304 -6.03 14.56 9.55
CA ILE A 304 -5.61 15.52 8.52
C ILE A 304 -6.74 16.47 8.15
N ALA A 305 -7.99 16.01 8.13
CA ALA A 305 -9.15 16.85 7.91
C ALA A 305 -9.31 17.89 9.02
N ASN A 306 -9.17 17.48 10.29
CA ASN A 306 -9.20 18.41 11.43
C ASN A 306 -8.06 19.45 11.35
N PHE A 307 -6.85 19.04 10.93
CA PHE A 307 -5.73 19.98 10.77
C PHE A 307 -5.97 21.02 9.68
N LEU A 308 -6.55 20.62 8.56
CA LEU A 308 -6.80 21.52 7.43
C LEU A 308 -8.07 22.35 7.57
N GLU A 309 -8.99 21.96 8.46
CA GLU A 309 -10.16 22.75 8.83
C GLU A 309 -9.75 24.10 9.44
N VAL A 310 -8.60 24.15 10.14
CA VAL A 310 -8.03 25.40 10.69
C VAL A 310 -7.76 26.44 9.60
N ILE A 311 -7.48 26.00 8.37
CA ILE A 311 -7.25 26.89 7.20
C ILE A 311 -8.57 27.20 6.48
N GLY A 312 -9.70 26.68 6.95
CA GLY A 312 -11.02 26.89 6.35
C GLY A 312 -11.37 25.92 5.22
N LEU A 313 -10.63 24.80 5.07
CA LEU A 313 -11.01 23.77 4.11
C LEU A 313 -12.17 22.92 4.67
N PRO A 314 -13.17 22.54 3.83
CA PRO A 314 -14.29 21.73 4.28
C PRO A 314 -13.82 20.35 4.76
N HIS A 315 -14.09 20.00 6.03
CA HIS A 315 -13.70 18.73 6.65
C HIS A 315 -14.09 17.51 5.79
N THR A 316 -15.34 17.45 5.32
CA THR A 316 -15.86 16.32 4.52
C THR A 316 -15.08 16.12 3.23
N LEU A 317 -14.70 17.19 2.55
CA LEU A 317 -13.93 17.12 1.31
C LEU A 317 -12.53 16.55 1.57
N VAL A 318 -11.83 17.11 2.57
CA VAL A 318 -10.48 16.68 2.94
C VAL A 318 -10.50 15.22 3.41
N PHE A 319 -11.42 14.88 4.29
CA PHE A 319 -11.59 13.51 4.79
C PHE A 319 -11.78 12.51 3.64
N THR A 320 -12.68 12.83 2.70
CA THR A 320 -12.95 11.95 1.56
C THR A 320 -11.73 11.80 0.66
N LEU A 321 -11.02 12.88 0.36
CA LEU A 321 -9.82 12.85 -0.49
C LEU A 321 -8.67 12.07 0.14
N ILE A 322 -8.41 12.27 1.43
CA ILE A 322 -7.33 11.54 2.14
C ILE A 322 -7.68 10.06 2.30
N ASN A 323 -8.92 9.75 2.67
CA ASN A 323 -9.39 8.37 2.78
C ASN A 323 -9.34 7.65 1.41
N LEU A 324 -9.70 8.35 0.33
CA LEU A 324 -9.54 7.87 -1.04
C LEU A 324 -8.08 7.59 -1.39
N ALA A 325 -7.16 8.52 -1.07
CA ALA A 325 -5.74 8.34 -1.32
C ALA A 325 -5.22 7.08 -0.63
N VAL A 326 -5.50 6.91 0.66
CA VAL A 326 -5.06 5.73 1.43
C VAL A 326 -5.66 4.44 0.85
N SER A 327 -6.95 4.44 0.50
CA SER A 327 -7.62 3.28 -0.11
C SER A 327 -7.04 2.92 -1.47
N ALA A 328 -6.75 3.91 -2.30
CA ALA A 328 -6.12 3.72 -3.62
C ALA A 328 -4.72 3.12 -3.50
N PHE A 329 -3.93 3.55 -2.49
CA PHE A 329 -2.62 2.95 -2.19
C PHE A 329 -2.74 1.51 -1.70
N ALA A 330 -3.65 1.24 -0.77
CA ALA A 330 -3.89 -0.10 -0.28
C ALA A 330 -4.26 -1.06 -1.42
N LEU A 331 -5.10 -0.62 -2.34
CA LEU A 331 -5.52 -1.41 -3.50
C LEU A 331 -4.36 -1.62 -4.50
N THR A 332 -3.50 -0.63 -4.73
CA THR A 332 -2.30 -0.77 -5.58
C THR A 332 -1.27 -1.71 -4.96
N SER A 333 -1.07 -1.60 -3.65
CA SER A 333 -0.19 -2.51 -2.91
C SER A 333 -0.69 -3.94 -3.00
N LEU A 334 -1.99 -4.15 -2.88
CA LEU A 334 -2.66 -5.45 -3.00
C LEU A 334 -2.40 -6.10 -4.36
N ASP A 335 -2.52 -5.34 -5.46
CA ASP A 335 -2.20 -5.83 -6.81
C ASP A 335 -0.74 -6.26 -6.96
N SER A 336 0.17 -5.48 -6.38
CA SER A 336 1.61 -5.75 -6.42
C SER A 336 1.97 -6.97 -5.60
N VAL A 337 1.41 -7.12 -4.39
CA VAL A 337 1.63 -8.27 -3.52
C VAL A 337 1.10 -9.56 -4.15
N ALA A 338 -0.09 -9.53 -4.76
CA ALA A 338 -0.67 -10.68 -5.45
C ALA A 338 0.23 -11.16 -6.60
N ARG A 339 0.83 -10.22 -7.35
CA ARG A 339 1.79 -10.56 -8.42
C ARG A 339 3.10 -11.14 -7.88
N VAL A 340 3.65 -10.55 -6.83
CA VAL A 340 4.89 -11.04 -6.20
C VAL A 340 4.66 -12.41 -5.59
N GLY A 341 3.54 -12.64 -4.91
CA GLY A 341 3.16 -13.95 -4.37
C GLY A 341 3.07 -15.01 -5.46
N ARG A 342 2.37 -14.69 -6.56
CA ARG A 342 2.31 -15.58 -7.73
C ARG A 342 3.69 -15.89 -8.30
N LEU A 343 4.55 -14.89 -8.47
CA LEU A 343 5.91 -15.08 -8.98
C LEU A 343 6.74 -15.93 -8.03
N SER A 344 6.65 -15.71 -6.73
CA SER A 344 7.33 -16.52 -5.71
C SER A 344 6.89 -17.98 -5.77
N PHE A 345 5.59 -18.23 -5.94
CA PHE A 345 5.05 -19.58 -6.15
C PHE A 345 5.59 -20.22 -7.42
N GLN A 346 5.60 -19.51 -8.54
CA GLN A 346 6.13 -20.03 -9.81
C GLN A 346 7.63 -20.34 -9.72
N GLU A 347 8.43 -19.41 -9.16
CA GLU A 347 9.88 -19.56 -9.00
C GLU A 347 10.26 -20.70 -8.02
N PHE A 348 9.38 -21.03 -7.07
CA PHE A 348 9.60 -22.13 -6.13
C PHE A 348 9.75 -23.49 -6.83
N PHE A 349 9.01 -23.70 -7.91
CA PHE A 349 9.04 -24.96 -8.69
C PHE A 349 10.01 -24.93 -9.88
N LEU A 350 10.67 -23.78 -10.14
CA LEU A 350 11.62 -23.61 -11.22
C LEU A 350 13.04 -23.50 -10.67
N ASP A 351 13.97 -24.26 -11.24
CA ASP A 351 15.40 -24.03 -11.05
C ASP A 351 15.85 -22.93 -12.02
N SER A 352 16.87 -22.14 -11.66
CA SER A 352 17.37 -21.01 -12.47
C SER A 352 17.86 -21.40 -13.85
N ASP A 353 18.19 -22.67 -14.03
CA ASP A 353 18.73 -23.23 -15.28
C ASP A 353 17.67 -23.96 -16.12
N THR A 354 16.40 -23.92 -15.72
CA THR A 354 15.32 -24.65 -16.41
C THR A 354 14.80 -23.82 -17.58
N ASP A 355 15.15 -24.20 -18.80
CA ASP A 355 14.57 -23.65 -20.02
C ASP A 355 13.10 -24.08 -20.17
N GLU A 356 12.25 -23.20 -20.72
CA GLU A 356 10.83 -23.49 -20.99
C GLU A 356 10.60 -24.78 -21.79
N LYS A 357 11.56 -25.17 -22.63
CA LYS A 357 11.49 -26.37 -23.46
C LYS A 357 11.65 -27.67 -22.65
N ASN A 358 12.34 -27.62 -21.52
CA ASN A 358 12.70 -28.78 -20.71
C ASN A 358 11.80 -28.93 -19.45
N MET A 359 10.72 -28.18 -19.35
CA MET A 359 9.78 -28.26 -18.22
C MET A 359 8.98 -29.56 -18.24
N SER A 360 8.90 -30.23 -17.08
CA SER A 360 8.00 -31.35 -16.88
C SER A 360 6.52 -30.94 -17.03
N PRO A 361 5.60 -31.88 -17.36
CA PRO A 361 4.17 -31.58 -17.42
C PRO A 361 3.63 -30.93 -16.14
N PHE A 362 4.09 -31.38 -14.98
CA PHE A 362 3.75 -30.81 -13.67
C PHE A 362 4.23 -29.35 -13.56
N GLN A 363 5.49 -29.07 -13.90
CA GLN A 363 6.03 -27.71 -13.89
C GLN A 363 5.25 -26.77 -14.80
N LYS A 364 4.84 -27.22 -15.99
CA LYS A 364 4.01 -26.42 -16.92
C LYS A 364 2.66 -26.02 -16.32
N VAL A 365 2.03 -26.91 -15.56
CA VAL A 365 0.76 -26.60 -14.87
C VAL A 365 0.99 -25.61 -13.75
N VAL A 366 1.97 -25.84 -12.88
CA VAL A 366 2.24 -25.04 -11.69
C VAL A 366 2.76 -23.64 -12.07
N THR A 367 3.52 -23.52 -13.16
CA THR A 367 4.01 -22.22 -13.66
C THR A 367 3.01 -21.46 -14.51
N ASN A 368 1.86 -22.09 -14.84
CA ASN A 368 0.79 -21.41 -15.55
C ASN A 368 0.30 -20.23 -14.70
N LYS A 369 0.26 -19.03 -15.31
CA LYS A 369 -0.09 -17.79 -14.61
C LYS A 369 -1.48 -17.82 -13.96
N TYR A 370 -2.44 -18.50 -14.57
CA TYR A 370 -3.81 -18.60 -14.05
C TYR A 370 -3.87 -19.53 -12.84
N PHE A 371 -3.25 -20.73 -12.97
CA PHE A 371 -3.17 -21.69 -11.88
C PHE A 371 -2.43 -21.11 -10.66
N ALA A 372 -1.25 -20.54 -10.88
CA ALA A 372 -0.46 -19.93 -9.82
C ALA A 372 -1.19 -18.76 -9.12
N THR A 373 -1.99 -17.97 -9.86
CA THR A 373 -2.81 -16.92 -9.28
C THR A 373 -3.91 -17.49 -8.39
N ILE A 374 -4.65 -18.49 -8.86
CA ILE A 374 -5.75 -19.12 -8.09
C ILE A 374 -5.23 -19.74 -6.79
N ILE A 375 -4.05 -20.36 -6.82
CA ILE A 375 -3.45 -20.98 -5.62
C ILE A 375 -2.91 -19.93 -4.64
N THR A 376 -2.50 -18.75 -5.13
CA THR A 376 -1.93 -17.68 -4.30
C THR A 376 -3.01 -16.82 -3.64
N LEU A 377 -4.16 -16.66 -4.26
CA LEU A 377 -5.29 -15.86 -3.79
C LEU A 377 -6.37 -16.71 -3.13
#